data_40675e44be4dbc8741ba15f3d841db76
#
_entry.id   40675e44be4dbc8741ba15f3d841db76
#
_cell.length_a   1.000
_cell.length_b   1.000
_cell.length_c   1.000
_cell.angle_alpha   90.00
_cell.angle_beta   90.00
_cell.angle_gamma   90.00
#
_symmetry.space_group_name_H-M   'P 1'
#
loop_
_entity.id
_entity.type
_entity.pdbx_description
1 polymer ?
#
loop_
_entity_poly.entity_id
_entity_poly.type
_entity_poly.pdbx_seq_one_letter_code
_entity_poly.pdbx_strand_id
1 'polypeptide(L)'
;MEPERRSEEEYLESIDRWESRFRAAWTAALPKIAASQLRPAVIRITNRTTTFFHDVEVNLHLEGDIFAFDYSEPEWADDFSDLELPHPPRKWGPTQRSLSIPNYANMGQLYTPSATHYIPPSISYNNGGSVDLNLDVGELRPRGTYESEDEEIVLVVADRSLASIRGTWELTARHHNDVYTGEIDVAVAGDRDLTAVARDILSLDDDADEEAAT
;
A
#
# COMPACT_ATOMS: atom_id res chain seq x y z
N MET A 1 -31.96 29.27 0.11
CA MET A 1 -31.16 28.79 1.25
C MET A 1 -32.07 27.98 2.16
N GLU A 2 -31.69 26.75 2.49
CA GLU A 2 -32.41 25.98 3.50
C GLU A 2 -31.78 26.27 4.87
N PRO A 3 -32.58 26.50 5.92
CA PRO A 3 -32.06 26.75 7.27
C PRO A 3 -31.35 25.50 7.80
N GLU A 4 -30.41 25.72 8.72
CA GLU A 4 -29.79 24.63 9.46
C GLU A 4 -30.85 23.92 10.32
N ARG A 5 -30.88 22.59 10.25
CA ARG A 5 -31.86 21.77 10.97
C ARG A 5 -31.28 21.04 12.17
N ARG A 6 -29.94 20.89 12.22
CA ARG A 6 -29.25 20.26 13.34
C ARG A 6 -29.14 21.25 14.50
N SER A 7 -29.22 20.76 15.71
CA SER A 7 -28.81 21.54 16.87
C SER A 7 -27.29 21.69 16.91
N GLU A 8 -26.76 22.67 17.61
CA GLU A 8 -25.33 22.84 17.80
C GLU A 8 -24.70 21.58 18.43
N GLU A 9 -25.38 21.00 19.40
CA GLU A 9 -24.96 19.78 20.08
C GLU A 9 -24.85 18.58 19.11
N GLU A 10 -25.87 18.37 18.27
CA GLU A 10 -25.85 17.33 17.23
C GLU A 10 -24.73 17.53 16.22
N TYR A 11 -24.40 18.79 15.90
CA TYR A 11 -23.29 19.09 15.01
C TYR A 11 -21.94 18.75 15.65
N LEU A 12 -21.72 19.16 16.90
CA LEU A 12 -20.49 18.85 17.64
C LEU A 12 -20.30 17.34 17.82
N GLU A 13 -21.36 16.61 18.19
CA GLU A 13 -21.30 15.15 18.23
C GLU A 13 -20.95 14.53 16.86
N SER A 14 -21.40 15.14 15.76
CA SER A 14 -21.05 14.65 14.40
C SER A 14 -19.59 14.86 14.08
N ILE A 15 -18.97 15.95 14.57
CA ILE A 15 -17.55 16.23 14.43
C ILE A 15 -16.73 15.20 15.23
N ASP A 16 -17.05 15.00 16.51
CA ASP A 16 -16.34 14.06 17.38
C ASP A 16 -16.36 12.63 16.81
N ARG A 17 -17.52 12.22 16.28
CA ARG A 17 -17.70 10.92 15.65
C ARG A 17 -16.91 10.80 14.34
N TRP A 18 -16.87 11.88 13.56
CA TRP A 18 -16.06 11.92 12.35
C TRP A 18 -14.57 11.87 12.68
N GLU A 19 -14.11 12.68 13.62
CA GLU A 19 -12.71 12.73 14.04
C GLU A 19 -12.21 11.36 14.50
N SER A 20 -13.00 10.67 15.33
CA SER A 20 -12.66 9.32 15.80
C SER A 20 -12.51 8.33 14.64
N ARG A 21 -13.43 8.36 13.67
CA ARG A 21 -13.37 7.50 12.48
C ARG A 21 -12.22 7.87 11.57
N PHE A 22 -11.98 9.17 11.40
CA PHE A 22 -10.89 9.67 10.57
C PHE A 22 -9.54 9.24 11.14
N ARG A 23 -9.32 9.38 12.44
CA ARG A 23 -8.09 8.93 13.11
C ARG A 23 -7.84 7.43 12.89
N ALA A 24 -8.87 6.62 13.02
CA ALA A 24 -8.76 5.18 12.79
C ALA A 24 -8.42 4.86 11.33
N ALA A 25 -9.13 5.45 10.37
CA ALA A 25 -8.89 5.26 8.94
C ALA A 25 -7.50 5.77 8.52
N TRP A 26 -7.09 6.93 9.04
CA TRP A 26 -5.76 7.48 8.81
C TRP A 26 -4.65 6.56 9.28
N THR A 27 -4.77 6.02 10.51
CA THR A 27 -3.79 5.07 11.03
C THR A 27 -3.69 3.82 10.17
N ALA A 28 -4.82 3.31 9.67
CA ALA A 28 -4.84 2.17 8.77
C ALA A 28 -4.25 2.47 7.39
N ALA A 29 -4.36 3.73 6.93
CA ALA A 29 -3.83 4.16 5.64
C ALA A 29 -2.31 4.45 5.66
N LEU A 30 -1.74 4.76 6.82
CA LEU A 30 -0.33 5.16 6.96
C LEU A 30 0.67 4.20 6.28
N PRO A 31 0.55 2.86 6.39
CA PRO A 31 1.47 1.96 5.71
C PRO A 31 1.41 2.11 4.19
N LYS A 32 0.22 2.28 3.61
CA LYS A 32 0.04 2.50 2.17
C LYS A 32 0.65 3.83 1.74
N ILE A 33 0.40 4.91 2.48
CA ILE A 33 0.99 6.23 2.23
C ILE A 33 2.52 6.15 2.34
N ALA A 34 3.05 5.45 3.33
CA ALA A 34 4.50 5.26 3.46
C ALA A 34 5.09 4.50 2.27
N ALA A 35 4.41 3.47 1.80
CA ALA A 35 4.85 2.68 0.66
C ALA A 35 5.06 3.52 -0.60
N SER A 36 4.19 4.53 -0.86
CA SER A 36 4.34 5.43 -2.01
C SER A 36 5.63 6.26 -1.99
N GLN A 37 6.26 6.41 -0.83
CA GLN A 37 7.47 7.20 -0.64
C GLN A 37 8.74 6.35 -0.46
N LEU A 38 8.61 5.03 -0.55
CA LEU A 38 9.72 4.11 -0.38
C LEU A 38 10.20 3.59 -1.74
N ARG A 39 11.42 3.10 -1.74
CA ARG A 39 11.96 2.39 -2.90
C ARG A 39 11.55 0.93 -2.84
N PRO A 40 11.35 0.28 -4.00
CA PRO A 40 11.11 -1.15 -4.06
C PRO A 40 12.23 -1.95 -3.38
N ALA A 41 11.84 -3.08 -2.82
CA ALA A 41 12.78 -4.06 -2.28
C ALA A 41 13.22 -5.01 -3.40
N VAL A 42 14.52 -5.26 -3.49
CA VAL A 42 15.08 -6.25 -4.42
C VAL A 42 15.45 -7.51 -3.64
N ILE A 43 14.89 -8.64 -4.04
CA ILE A 43 15.18 -9.94 -3.43
C ILE A 43 16.20 -10.66 -4.29
N ARG A 44 17.35 -10.97 -3.70
CA ARG A 44 18.43 -11.67 -4.38
C ARG A 44 18.66 -13.05 -3.79
N ILE A 45 18.60 -14.08 -4.64
CA ILE A 45 18.80 -15.47 -4.26
C ILE A 45 20.00 -16.01 -5.02
N THR A 46 21.00 -16.55 -4.32
CA THR A 46 22.21 -17.08 -4.93
C THR A 46 22.36 -18.57 -4.66
N ASN A 47 22.42 -19.38 -5.72
CA ASN A 47 22.73 -20.78 -5.64
C ASN A 47 24.26 -20.98 -5.48
N ARG A 48 24.69 -21.34 -4.29
CA ARG A 48 26.12 -21.61 -4.00
C ARG A 48 26.54 -23.06 -4.26
N THR A 49 25.60 -23.89 -4.68
CA THR A 49 25.84 -25.32 -4.96
C THR A 49 26.26 -25.55 -6.42
N THR A 50 26.57 -26.80 -6.75
CA THR A 50 26.84 -27.26 -8.13
C THR A 50 25.60 -27.86 -8.77
N THR A 51 24.46 -27.85 -8.08
CA THR A 51 23.19 -28.44 -8.53
C THR A 51 22.40 -27.39 -9.32
N PHE A 52 21.79 -27.84 -10.40
CA PHE A 52 20.82 -27.05 -11.13
C PHE A 52 19.42 -27.30 -10.53
N PHE A 53 18.71 -26.26 -10.17
CA PHE A 53 17.36 -26.33 -9.66
C PHE A 53 16.37 -25.86 -10.69
N HIS A 54 15.26 -26.59 -10.87
CA HIS A 54 14.15 -26.28 -11.75
C HIS A 54 12.89 -26.04 -10.94
N ASP A 55 12.01 -25.19 -11.44
CA ASP A 55 10.74 -24.84 -10.82
C ASP A 55 10.96 -24.53 -9.32
N VAL A 56 11.83 -23.55 -9.07
CA VAL A 56 12.20 -23.12 -7.72
C VAL A 56 11.14 -22.16 -7.19
N GLU A 57 10.60 -22.51 -6.05
CA GLU A 57 9.72 -21.65 -5.26
C GLU A 57 10.41 -21.29 -3.95
N VAL A 58 10.31 -20.03 -3.56
CA VAL A 58 10.84 -19.54 -2.28
C VAL A 58 9.75 -18.86 -1.48
N ASN A 59 9.52 -19.38 -0.28
CA ASN A 59 8.66 -18.74 0.71
C ASN A 59 9.53 -17.99 1.71
N LEU A 60 9.29 -16.70 1.88
CA LEU A 60 9.97 -15.84 2.84
C LEU A 60 8.94 -15.34 3.84
N HIS A 61 9.14 -15.67 5.10
CA HIS A 61 8.33 -15.17 6.22
C HIS A 61 9.12 -14.10 6.97
N LEU A 62 8.55 -12.89 7.11
CA LEU A 62 9.14 -11.78 7.86
C LEU A 62 8.28 -11.51 9.10
N GLU A 63 8.91 -11.56 10.27
CA GLU A 63 8.25 -11.39 11.57
C GLU A 63 8.06 -9.91 11.92
N GLY A 64 6.93 -9.58 12.55
CA GLY A 64 6.65 -8.25 13.09
C GLY A 64 5.57 -7.49 12.30
N ASP A 65 5.28 -6.28 12.74
CA ASP A 65 4.26 -5.42 12.12
C ASP A 65 4.80 -4.81 10.82
N ILE A 66 4.75 -5.62 9.78
CA ILE A 66 5.28 -5.35 8.44
C ILE A 66 4.15 -5.48 7.44
N PHE A 67 4.20 -4.64 6.40
CA PHE A 67 3.26 -4.66 5.29
C PHE A 67 4.04 -4.74 3.97
N ALA A 68 3.56 -5.56 3.06
CA ALA A 68 4.01 -5.60 1.67
C ALA A 68 2.98 -4.93 0.77
N PHE A 69 3.45 -4.23 -0.23
CA PHE A 69 2.61 -3.59 -1.26
C PHE A 69 3.21 -3.86 -2.62
N ASP A 70 2.35 -4.05 -3.62
CA ASP A 70 2.74 -4.12 -5.01
C ASP A 70 3.16 -2.72 -5.48
N TYR A 71 4.35 -2.61 -6.06
CA TYR A 71 4.87 -1.35 -6.59
C TYR A 71 4.51 -1.14 -8.06
N SER A 72 4.16 -2.21 -8.76
CA SER A 72 3.86 -2.17 -10.21
C SER A 72 2.54 -1.48 -10.56
N GLU A 73 1.74 -1.11 -9.57
CA GLU A 73 0.52 -0.31 -9.75
C GLU A 73 0.83 1.19 -9.59
N PRO A 74 1.29 1.89 -10.64
CA PRO A 74 1.64 3.31 -10.56
C PRO A 74 0.44 4.22 -10.22
N GLU A 75 -0.79 3.71 -10.40
CA GLU A 75 -2.02 4.49 -10.16
C GLU A 75 -2.22 4.87 -8.69
N TRP A 76 -1.66 4.12 -7.75
CA TRP A 76 -1.81 4.44 -6.32
C TRP A 76 -0.69 5.32 -5.75
N ALA A 77 0.40 5.51 -6.49
CA ALA A 77 1.49 6.38 -6.03
C ALA A 77 1.11 7.86 -6.03
N ASP A 78 0.21 8.27 -6.94
CA ASP A 78 -0.23 9.64 -7.10
C ASP A 78 -1.73 9.84 -6.81
N ASP A 79 -2.54 8.77 -6.77
CA ASP A 79 -3.97 8.83 -6.49
C ASP A 79 -4.32 8.15 -5.16
N PHE A 80 -4.51 8.96 -4.15
CA PHE A 80 -4.94 8.53 -2.81
C PHE A 80 -6.46 8.46 -2.64
N SER A 81 -7.23 8.51 -3.71
CA SER A 81 -8.71 8.43 -3.67
C SER A 81 -9.21 7.12 -3.03
N ASP A 82 -8.41 6.06 -3.13
CA ASP A 82 -8.71 4.73 -2.58
C ASP A 82 -8.51 4.60 -1.06
N LEU A 83 -8.03 5.65 -0.39
CA LEU A 83 -7.78 5.58 1.06
C LEU A 83 -9.06 5.52 1.91
N GLU A 84 -10.26 5.64 1.29
CA GLU A 84 -11.56 5.60 1.96
C GLU A 84 -11.62 6.48 3.23
N LEU A 85 -10.94 7.63 3.20
CA LEU A 85 -10.94 8.55 4.34
C LEU A 85 -12.35 9.14 4.53
N PRO A 86 -12.88 9.14 5.75
CA PRO A 86 -14.19 9.68 6.03
C PRO A 86 -14.26 11.18 5.72
N HIS A 87 -15.22 11.60 4.92
CA HIS A 87 -15.46 13.01 4.67
C HIS A 87 -15.92 13.73 5.94
N PRO A 88 -15.49 15.00 6.16
CA PRO A 88 -15.93 15.78 7.28
C PRO A 88 -17.45 16.05 7.21
N PRO A 89 -18.12 16.23 8.34
CA PRO A 89 -19.51 16.62 8.34
C PRO A 89 -19.66 17.99 7.66
N ARG A 90 -20.78 18.16 6.98
CA ARG A 90 -21.11 19.44 6.34
C ARG A 90 -20.94 20.60 7.34
N LYS A 91 -20.30 21.70 6.92
CA LYS A 91 -20.13 22.91 7.71
C LYS A 91 -21.46 23.34 8.34
N TRP A 92 -21.41 23.86 9.54
CA TRP A 92 -22.56 24.45 10.23
C TRP A 92 -23.10 25.63 9.45
N GLY A 93 -24.42 25.75 9.39
CA GLY A 93 -25.08 26.91 8.79
C GLY A 93 -26.04 26.56 7.65
N PRO A 94 -26.70 27.55 7.08
CA PRO A 94 -27.70 27.38 6.03
C PRO A 94 -27.07 26.78 4.76
N THR A 95 -27.77 25.88 4.10
CA THR A 95 -27.30 25.20 2.88
C THR A 95 -27.72 25.97 1.63
N GLN A 96 -26.79 26.20 0.73
CA GLN A 96 -27.15 26.58 -0.64
C GLN A 96 -27.58 25.32 -1.40
N ARG A 97 -28.79 25.32 -1.93
CA ARG A 97 -29.19 24.24 -2.87
C ARG A 97 -28.42 24.44 -4.17
N SER A 98 -27.38 23.66 -4.38
CA SER A 98 -26.85 23.49 -5.72
C SER A 98 -27.82 22.60 -6.50
N LEU A 99 -28.43 23.14 -7.54
CA LEU A 99 -29.15 22.32 -8.53
C LEU A 99 -28.09 21.61 -9.36
N SER A 100 -27.58 20.49 -8.87
CA SER A 100 -26.83 19.55 -9.71
C SER A 100 -27.77 19.04 -10.80
N ILE A 101 -27.65 19.56 -11.98
CA ILE A 101 -28.26 18.94 -13.18
C ILE A 101 -27.38 17.71 -13.46
N PRO A 102 -27.94 16.49 -13.39
CA PRO A 102 -27.17 15.30 -13.72
C PRO A 102 -26.67 15.44 -15.16
N ASN A 103 -25.35 15.42 -15.30
CA ASN A 103 -24.73 15.46 -16.62
C ASN A 103 -24.82 14.06 -17.25
N TYR A 104 -25.85 13.82 -18.03
CA TYR A 104 -26.08 12.56 -18.74
C TYR A 104 -25.10 12.30 -19.91
N ALA A 105 -24.08 13.14 -20.09
CA ALA A 105 -23.16 13.03 -21.21
C ALA A 105 -22.23 11.80 -21.19
N ASN A 106 -22.14 11.06 -20.09
CA ASN A 106 -21.24 9.91 -19.97
C ASN A 106 -21.90 8.53 -20.00
N MET A 107 -23.15 8.41 -20.44
CA MET A 107 -23.82 7.10 -20.56
C MET A 107 -23.51 6.33 -21.86
N GLY A 108 -22.36 6.50 -22.46
CA GLY A 108 -22.02 5.92 -23.76
C GLY A 108 -20.73 5.11 -23.88
N GLN A 109 -19.95 4.97 -22.84
CA GLN A 109 -18.77 4.08 -22.93
C GLN A 109 -19.15 2.67 -22.45
N LEU A 110 -19.60 1.85 -23.37
CA LEU A 110 -19.57 0.39 -23.20
C LEU A 110 -18.11 -0.04 -23.09
N TYR A 111 -17.71 -0.32 -21.86
CA TYR A 111 -16.42 -0.92 -21.56
C TYR A 111 -16.41 -2.32 -22.17
N THR A 112 -15.74 -2.49 -23.29
CA THR A 112 -15.37 -3.81 -23.81
C THR A 112 -14.19 -4.27 -22.99
N PRO A 113 -14.34 -5.29 -22.11
CA PRO A 113 -13.19 -5.82 -21.39
C PRO A 113 -12.22 -6.38 -22.42
N SER A 114 -11.08 -5.73 -22.58
CA SER A 114 -9.95 -6.30 -23.29
C SER A 114 -9.53 -7.54 -22.48
N ALA A 115 -9.46 -8.71 -23.13
CA ALA A 115 -8.91 -9.89 -22.51
C ALA A 115 -7.40 -9.66 -22.32
N THR A 116 -7.03 -8.99 -21.25
CA THR A 116 -5.64 -8.91 -20.82
C THR A 116 -5.22 -10.30 -20.39
N HIS A 117 -4.22 -10.84 -21.03
CA HIS A 117 -3.55 -12.04 -20.56
C HIS A 117 -2.98 -11.69 -19.16
N TYR A 118 -3.62 -12.24 -18.13
CA TYR A 118 -3.11 -12.15 -16.77
C TYR A 118 -1.82 -12.98 -16.70
N ILE A 119 -0.69 -12.32 -16.61
CA ILE A 119 0.58 -12.92 -16.24
C ILE A 119 0.64 -12.79 -14.71
N PRO A 120 0.61 -13.90 -13.96
CA PRO A 120 0.70 -13.81 -12.50
C PRO A 120 2.02 -13.10 -12.13
N PRO A 121 2.01 -12.23 -11.10
CA PRO A 121 3.23 -11.59 -10.62
C PRO A 121 4.21 -12.67 -10.13
N SER A 122 5.51 -12.43 -10.32
CA SER A 122 6.57 -13.33 -9.85
C SER A 122 6.67 -13.37 -8.32
N ILE A 123 6.12 -12.36 -7.65
CA ILE A 123 6.02 -12.27 -6.19
C ILE A 123 4.55 -12.11 -5.81
N SER A 124 4.07 -12.99 -4.93
CA SER A 124 2.80 -12.82 -4.23
C SER A 124 3.04 -12.66 -2.74
N TYR A 125 2.13 -11.96 -2.05
CA TYR A 125 2.30 -11.69 -0.63
C TYR A 125 0.98 -11.77 0.15
N ASN A 126 1.12 -11.99 1.47
CA ASN A 126 0.02 -11.94 2.42
C ASN A 126 0.43 -11.10 3.64
N ASN A 127 -0.40 -10.11 3.99
CA ASN A 127 -0.24 -9.24 5.15
C ASN A 127 -1.15 -9.73 6.29
N GLY A 128 -0.57 -10.18 7.40
CA GLY A 128 -1.34 -10.72 8.53
C GLY A 128 -0.75 -10.37 9.91
N GLY A 129 -0.08 -9.22 10.05
CA GLY A 129 0.71 -8.86 11.25
C GLY A 129 2.15 -9.39 11.19
N SER A 130 2.46 -10.13 10.17
CA SER A 130 3.73 -10.53 9.58
C SER A 130 3.54 -10.53 8.07
N VAL A 131 4.59 -10.69 7.29
CA VAL A 131 4.52 -10.78 5.83
C VAL A 131 5.04 -12.12 5.38
N ASP A 132 4.22 -12.82 4.59
CA ASP A 132 4.64 -13.99 3.83
C ASP A 132 4.79 -13.59 2.37
N LEU A 133 5.98 -13.77 1.80
CA LEU A 133 6.27 -13.57 0.38
C LEU A 133 6.48 -14.92 -0.28
N ASN A 134 5.82 -15.15 -1.40
CA ASN A 134 6.01 -16.32 -2.23
C ASN A 134 6.60 -15.87 -3.58
N LEU A 135 7.78 -16.39 -3.91
CA LEU A 135 8.52 -16.06 -5.11
C LEU A 135 8.59 -17.26 -6.04
N ASP A 136 8.15 -17.07 -7.28
CA ASP A 136 8.41 -18.00 -8.38
C ASP A 136 9.74 -17.62 -9.05
N VAL A 137 10.77 -18.37 -8.73
CA VAL A 137 12.15 -18.14 -9.24
C VAL A 137 12.40 -18.87 -10.55
N GLY A 138 11.62 -19.92 -10.82
CA GLY A 138 11.77 -20.76 -12.01
C GLY A 138 13.06 -21.56 -12.01
N GLU A 139 14.08 -21.12 -12.74
CA GLU A 139 15.35 -21.84 -12.87
C GLU A 139 16.49 -21.17 -12.09
N LEU A 140 17.19 -21.94 -11.27
CA LEU A 140 18.35 -21.46 -10.53
C LEU A 140 19.60 -22.29 -10.87
N ARG A 141 20.43 -21.75 -11.77
CA ARG A 141 21.64 -22.40 -12.26
C ARG A 141 22.70 -22.58 -11.17
N PRO A 142 23.58 -23.57 -11.31
CA PRO A 142 24.74 -23.69 -10.42
C PRO A 142 25.53 -22.39 -10.37
N ARG A 143 25.77 -21.89 -9.16
CA ARG A 143 26.45 -20.60 -8.91
C ARG A 143 25.78 -19.39 -9.55
N GLY A 144 24.54 -19.54 -10.02
CA GLY A 144 23.70 -18.47 -10.56
C GLY A 144 23.07 -17.66 -9.46
N THR A 145 22.59 -16.49 -9.85
CA THR A 145 21.84 -15.56 -8.98
C THR A 145 20.54 -15.23 -9.69
N TYR A 146 19.46 -15.25 -8.93
CA TYR A 146 18.18 -14.66 -9.26
C TYR A 146 18.10 -13.29 -8.55
N GLU A 147 17.58 -12.31 -9.21
CA GLU A 147 17.14 -11.05 -8.64
C GLU A 147 15.69 -10.84 -9.04
N SER A 148 14.84 -10.44 -8.09
CA SER A 148 13.50 -9.97 -8.42
C SER A 148 13.61 -8.75 -9.34
N GLU A 149 12.62 -8.54 -10.17
CA GLU A 149 12.58 -7.32 -10.98
C GLU A 149 12.57 -6.09 -10.07
N ASP A 150 13.18 -5.01 -10.53
CA ASP A 150 13.03 -3.71 -9.89
C ASP A 150 11.54 -3.32 -10.01
N GLU A 151 10.94 -2.82 -8.93
CA GLU A 151 9.56 -2.31 -8.94
C GLU A 151 8.44 -3.33 -8.68
N GLU A 152 8.72 -4.52 -8.12
CA GLU A 152 7.65 -5.47 -7.82
C GLU A 152 7.03 -5.28 -6.42
N ILE A 153 7.83 -4.99 -5.39
CA ILE A 153 7.36 -5.00 -4.00
C ILE A 153 7.99 -3.91 -3.14
N VAL A 154 7.17 -3.30 -2.29
CA VAL A 154 7.62 -2.38 -1.24
C VAL A 154 7.30 -2.98 0.12
N LEU A 155 8.28 -2.93 1.05
CA LEU A 155 8.11 -3.37 2.42
C LEU A 155 8.09 -2.17 3.37
N VAL A 156 7.04 -2.07 4.17
CA VAL A 156 6.85 -1.03 5.19
C VAL A 156 6.88 -1.65 6.57
N VAL A 157 7.75 -1.15 7.44
CA VAL A 157 7.82 -1.54 8.84
C VAL A 157 7.09 -0.49 9.67
N ALA A 158 6.03 -0.89 10.35
CA ALA A 158 5.25 0.03 11.18
C ALA A 158 5.92 0.31 12.53
N ASP A 159 6.63 -0.66 13.09
CA ASP A 159 7.37 -0.47 14.35
C ASP A 159 8.68 0.26 14.12
N ARG A 160 8.69 1.55 14.44
CA ARG A 160 9.85 2.46 14.31
C ARG A 160 11.00 2.15 15.29
N SER A 161 10.79 1.28 16.25
CA SER A 161 11.83 0.90 17.22
C SER A 161 12.78 -0.17 16.71
N LEU A 162 12.42 -0.86 15.62
CA LEU A 162 13.17 -1.96 15.06
C LEU A 162 14.32 -1.46 14.17
N ALA A 163 15.53 -1.92 14.46
CA ALA A 163 16.69 -1.71 13.61
C ALA A 163 16.84 -2.82 12.55
N SER A 164 16.27 -3.99 12.80
CA SER A 164 16.25 -5.12 11.87
C SER A 164 14.99 -5.95 12.07
N ILE A 165 14.62 -6.67 11.03
CA ILE A 165 13.51 -7.62 10.98
C ILE A 165 14.10 -9.00 10.85
N ARG A 166 13.60 -9.94 11.62
CA ARG A 166 13.92 -11.36 11.46
C ARG A 166 12.94 -12.02 10.52
N GLY A 167 13.42 -13.03 9.82
CA GLY A 167 12.58 -13.85 9.00
C GLY A 167 13.19 -15.24 8.81
N THR A 168 12.37 -16.10 8.23
CA THR A 168 12.76 -17.44 7.81
C THR A 168 12.43 -17.60 6.34
N TRP A 169 13.20 -18.43 5.66
CA TRP A 169 12.92 -18.76 4.27
C TRP A 169 12.93 -20.26 4.06
N GLU A 170 12.11 -20.70 3.14
CA GLU A 170 12.02 -22.06 2.64
C GLU A 170 12.17 -22.04 1.13
N LEU A 171 12.97 -22.95 0.57
CA LEU A 171 13.13 -23.14 -0.85
C LEU A 171 12.80 -24.59 -1.20
N THR A 172 11.91 -24.74 -2.17
CA THR A 172 11.59 -26.02 -2.81
C THR A 172 11.97 -25.98 -4.26
N ALA A 173 12.26 -27.15 -4.84
CA ALA A 173 12.57 -27.27 -6.27
C ALA A 173 12.07 -28.60 -6.80
N ARG A 174 11.66 -28.62 -8.06
CA ARG A 174 11.15 -29.82 -8.72
C ARG A 174 12.22 -30.93 -8.76
N HIS A 175 11.80 -32.17 -8.51
CA HIS A 175 12.64 -33.35 -8.43
C HIS A 175 13.67 -33.37 -7.28
N HIS A 176 13.57 -32.41 -6.38
CA HIS A 176 14.30 -32.41 -5.11
C HIS A 176 13.31 -32.70 -3.98
N ASN A 177 13.63 -33.71 -3.16
CA ASN A 177 12.78 -34.05 -2.00
C ASN A 177 13.14 -33.26 -0.75
N ASP A 178 14.24 -32.53 -0.79
CA ASP A 178 14.73 -31.74 0.32
C ASP A 178 14.10 -30.34 0.26
N VAL A 179 13.65 -29.84 1.41
CA VAL A 179 13.28 -28.46 1.61
C VAL A 179 14.49 -27.76 2.23
N TYR A 180 14.98 -26.75 1.55
CA TYR A 180 16.07 -25.92 2.07
C TYR A 180 15.47 -24.80 2.91
N THR A 181 15.99 -24.62 4.11
CA THR A 181 15.49 -23.58 5.03
C THR A 181 16.62 -22.76 5.62
N GLY A 182 16.32 -21.58 6.09
CA GLY A 182 17.27 -20.74 6.78
C GLY A 182 16.63 -19.52 7.42
N GLU A 183 17.45 -18.75 8.10
CA GLU A 183 17.07 -17.49 8.73
C GLU A 183 17.63 -16.32 7.92
N ILE A 184 16.98 -15.17 8.03
CA ILE A 184 17.39 -13.91 7.42
C ILE A 184 17.18 -12.77 8.41
N ASP A 185 18.11 -11.83 8.44
CA ASP A 185 17.99 -10.55 9.12
C ASP A 185 17.99 -9.43 8.06
N VAL A 186 16.92 -8.64 8.04
CA VAL A 186 16.76 -7.50 7.11
C VAL A 186 16.93 -6.22 7.88
N ALA A 187 17.91 -5.40 7.53
CA ALA A 187 18.12 -4.10 8.14
C ALA A 187 16.97 -3.15 7.76
N VAL A 188 16.41 -2.48 8.76
CA VAL A 188 15.36 -1.47 8.56
C VAL A 188 16.01 -0.14 8.18
N ALA A 189 15.55 0.48 7.10
CA ALA A 189 15.97 1.82 6.71
C ALA A 189 15.45 2.87 7.73
N GLY A 190 16.08 4.03 7.77
CA GLY A 190 15.66 5.12 8.67
C GLY A 190 14.26 5.63 8.33
N ASP A 191 13.65 6.30 9.33
CA ASP A 191 12.32 6.92 9.22
C ASP A 191 12.18 7.82 7.99
N ARG A 192 10.96 7.85 7.44
CA ARG A 192 10.56 8.77 6.39
C ARG A 192 9.61 9.81 6.94
N ASP A 193 9.83 11.07 6.57
CA ASP A 193 8.89 12.15 6.86
C ASP A 193 7.78 12.16 5.80
N LEU A 194 6.56 11.91 6.24
CA LEU A 194 5.36 11.87 5.39
C LEU A 194 4.56 13.18 5.44
N THR A 195 5.08 14.23 6.07
CA THR A 195 4.32 15.48 6.32
C THR A 195 3.88 16.15 5.02
N ALA A 196 4.74 16.18 4.01
CA ALA A 196 4.41 16.80 2.72
C ALA A 196 3.28 16.03 2.01
N VAL A 197 3.39 14.71 1.92
CA VAL A 197 2.38 13.85 1.31
C VAL A 197 1.05 13.92 2.08
N ALA A 198 1.10 13.94 3.42
CA ALA A 198 -0.09 14.08 4.24
C ALA A 198 -0.82 15.41 3.99
N ARG A 199 -0.10 16.52 3.77
CA ARG A 199 -0.70 17.80 3.43
C ARG A 199 -1.38 17.78 2.06
N ASP A 200 -0.73 17.17 1.09
CA ASP A 200 -1.28 17.01 -0.26
C ASP A 200 -2.58 16.20 -0.24
N ILE A 201 -2.56 15.02 0.39
CA ILE A 201 -3.75 14.17 0.56
C ILE A 201 -4.91 14.93 1.24
N LEU A 202 -4.60 15.76 2.22
CA LEU A 202 -5.60 16.52 2.96
C LEU A 202 -5.97 17.85 2.30
N SER A 203 -5.36 18.20 1.17
CA SER A 203 -5.54 19.48 0.43
C SER A 203 -5.41 20.71 1.34
N LEU A 204 -4.46 20.65 2.30
CA LEU A 204 -4.29 21.72 3.30
C LEU A 204 -3.61 22.97 2.74
N ASP A 205 -3.05 22.90 1.54
CA ASP A 205 -2.35 24.02 0.89
C ASP A 205 -3.29 24.90 0.05
N ASP A 206 -4.45 24.39 -0.38
CA ASP A 206 -5.40 25.15 -1.22
C ASP A 206 -6.15 26.25 -0.45
N ASP A 207 -6.33 26.10 0.87
CA ASP A 207 -7.06 27.06 1.69
C ASP A 207 -6.21 28.27 2.14
N ALA A 208 -4.88 28.19 2.06
CA ALA A 208 -3.98 29.27 2.51
C ALA A 208 -3.95 30.47 1.56
N ASP A 209 -4.18 30.25 0.27
CA ASP A 209 -4.14 31.30 -0.75
C ASP A 209 -5.47 32.08 -0.87
N GLU A 210 -6.59 31.51 -0.43
CA GLU A 210 -7.90 32.18 -0.47
C GLU A 210 -8.08 33.20 0.68
N GLU A 211 -7.45 32.96 1.83
CA GLU A 211 -7.52 33.87 2.99
C GLU A 211 -6.60 35.10 2.85
N ALA A 212 -5.56 35.00 2.01
CA ALA A 212 -4.62 36.12 1.75
C ALA A 212 -5.14 37.12 0.69
N ALA A 213 -6.24 36.81 0.00
CA ALA A 213 -6.80 37.62 -1.10
C ALA A 213 -8.05 38.45 -0.68
N THR A 214 -8.41 38.49 0.64
CA THR A 214 -9.55 39.23 1.16
C THR A 214 -9.09 40.32 2.10
#